data_8755d2675cd7407d0bc2b19bfc993850
#
_entry.id   8755d2675cd7407d0bc2b19bfc993850
#
_cell.length_a   1.000
_cell.length_b   1.000
_cell.length_c   1.000
_cell.angle_alpha   90.00
_cell.angle_beta   90.00
_cell.angle_gamma   90.00
#
_symmetry.space_group_name_H-M   'P 1'
#
loop_
_entity.id
_entity.type
_entity.pdbx_description
1 polymer ?
#
loop_
_entity_poly.entity_id
_entity_poly.type
_entity_poly.pdbx_seq_one_letter_code
_entity_poly.pdbx_strand_id
1 'polypeptide(L)'
;RTMAEYDNHRKRTAKEKLELRADIISNVVSDFLPVMDNLERALQADCTDEKYKQGVQMIYDSFMATLKKLGVTEIESDGADFDPQLHQAVQRVDEDGVESGKVAKTFAKGYKINDKVIRFAMVAVAN
;
A
#
# COMPACT_ATOMS: atom_id res chain seq x y z
N ARG A 1 -0.60 44.03 2.16
CA ARG A 1 -1.78 43.22 1.91
C ARG A 1 -1.62 42.38 0.65
N THR A 2 -1.25 42.97 -0.46
CA THR A 2 -1.08 42.28 -1.74
C THR A 2 0.03 41.22 -1.70
N MET A 3 1.11 41.47 -0.97
CA MET A 3 2.19 40.51 -0.80
C MET A 3 1.73 39.27 -0.04
N ALA A 4 0.97 39.44 1.02
CA ALA A 4 0.43 38.34 1.80
C ALA A 4 -0.56 37.50 0.97
N GLU A 5 -1.42 38.16 0.21
CA GLU A 5 -2.38 37.48 -0.68
C GLU A 5 -1.65 36.71 -1.78
N TYR A 6 -0.60 37.27 -2.33
CA TYR A 6 0.22 36.62 -3.36
C TYR A 6 0.92 35.38 -2.79
N ASP A 7 1.52 35.49 -1.62
CA ASP A 7 2.19 34.37 -0.96
C ASP A 7 1.21 33.25 -0.62
N ASN A 8 0.01 33.60 -0.12
CA ASN A 8 -1.03 32.62 0.19
C ASN A 8 -1.50 31.91 -1.07
N HIS A 9 -1.66 32.64 -2.17
CA HIS A 9 -2.04 32.07 -3.46
C HIS A 9 -0.97 31.11 -3.97
N ARG A 10 0.30 31.48 -3.88
CA ARG A 10 1.43 30.60 -4.29
C ARG A 10 1.46 29.31 -3.49
N LYS A 11 1.28 29.39 -2.16
CA LYS A 11 1.26 28.22 -1.28
C LYS A 11 0.10 27.29 -1.62
N ARG A 12 -1.08 27.86 -1.86
CA ARG A 12 -2.26 27.09 -2.25
C ARG A 12 -2.07 26.39 -3.59
N THR A 13 -1.54 27.10 -4.58
CA THR A 13 -1.27 26.55 -5.92
C THR A 13 -0.26 25.41 -5.84
N ALA A 14 0.81 25.56 -5.06
CA ALA A 14 1.81 24.51 -4.85
C ALA A 14 1.18 23.27 -4.20
N LYS A 15 0.32 23.45 -3.20
CA LYS A 15 -0.38 22.37 -2.54
C LYS A 15 -1.32 21.64 -3.49
N GLU A 16 -2.08 22.38 -4.30
CA GLU A 16 -2.99 21.81 -5.30
C GLU A 16 -2.24 20.99 -6.35
N LYS A 17 -1.05 21.44 -6.78
CA LYS A 17 -0.21 20.68 -7.69
C LYS A 17 0.27 19.38 -7.09
N LEU A 18 0.67 19.39 -5.81
CA LEU A 18 1.10 18.19 -5.11
C LEU A 18 -0.04 17.19 -4.95
N GLU A 19 -1.23 17.67 -4.63
CA GLU A 19 -2.42 16.84 -4.51
C GLU A 19 -2.81 16.23 -5.87
N LEU A 20 -2.75 17.01 -6.95
CA LEU A 20 -3.01 16.52 -8.29
C LEU A 20 -1.99 15.46 -8.71
N ARG A 21 -0.72 15.69 -8.43
CA ARG A 21 0.32 14.71 -8.68
C ARG A 21 0.05 13.40 -7.95
N ALA A 22 -0.32 13.48 -6.67
CA ALA A 22 -0.66 12.30 -5.88
C ALA A 22 -1.88 11.56 -6.46
N ASP A 23 -2.89 12.28 -6.92
CA ASP A 23 -4.07 11.69 -7.53
C ASP A 23 -3.74 10.96 -8.83
N ILE A 24 -2.91 11.55 -9.68
CA ILE A 24 -2.48 10.94 -10.93
C ILE A 24 -1.66 9.67 -10.66
N ILE A 25 -0.69 9.75 -9.76
CA ILE A 25 0.13 8.61 -9.38
C ILE A 25 -0.75 7.50 -8.79
N SER A 26 -1.67 7.85 -7.91
CA SER A 26 -2.59 6.90 -7.30
C SER A 26 -3.40 6.13 -8.35
N ASN A 27 -3.94 6.83 -9.34
CA ASN A 27 -4.73 6.20 -10.39
C ASN A 27 -3.88 5.26 -11.26
N VAL A 28 -2.69 5.69 -11.64
CA VAL A 28 -1.78 4.87 -12.45
C VAL A 28 -1.30 3.66 -11.66
N VAL A 29 -0.87 3.85 -10.42
CA VAL A 29 -0.37 2.76 -9.57
C VAL A 29 -1.48 1.75 -9.29
N SER A 30 -2.70 2.20 -9.10
CA SER A 30 -3.85 1.30 -8.88
C SER A 30 -3.97 0.27 -10.00
N ASP A 31 -3.70 0.66 -11.23
CA ASP A 31 -3.75 -0.25 -12.38
C ASP A 31 -2.62 -1.28 -12.37
N PHE A 32 -1.50 -0.99 -11.72
CA PHE A 32 -0.36 -1.90 -11.61
C PHE A 32 -0.42 -2.81 -10.38
N LEU A 33 -1.29 -2.54 -9.41
CA LEU A 33 -1.35 -3.34 -8.19
C LEU A 33 -1.69 -4.82 -8.44
N PRO A 34 -2.56 -5.18 -9.39
CA PRO A 34 -2.76 -6.59 -9.72
C PRO A 34 -1.49 -7.30 -10.18
N VAL A 35 -0.58 -6.59 -10.84
CA VAL A 35 0.72 -7.15 -11.22
C VAL A 35 1.55 -7.47 -9.97
N MET A 36 1.54 -6.59 -8.98
CA MET A 36 2.21 -6.82 -7.70
C MET A 36 1.62 -8.03 -6.97
N ASP A 37 0.30 -8.16 -6.98
CA ASP A 37 -0.37 -9.30 -6.35
C ASP A 37 0.04 -10.61 -7.01
N ASN A 38 0.19 -10.63 -8.33
CA ASN A 38 0.65 -11.80 -9.06
C ASN A 38 2.11 -12.15 -8.75
N LEU A 39 2.97 -11.14 -8.59
CA LEU A 39 4.34 -11.36 -8.17
C LEU A 39 4.43 -11.96 -6.77
N GLU A 40 3.62 -11.46 -5.84
CA GLU A 40 3.55 -12.02 -4.49
C GLU A 40 3.09 -13.47 -4.51
N ARG A 41 2.08 -13.76 -5.32
CA ARG A 41 1.58 -15.13 -5.46
C ARG A 41 2.64 -16.06 -6.03
N ALA A 42 3.42 -15.58 -7.01
CA ALA A 42 4.54 -16.33 -7.57
C ALA A 42 5.61 -16.63 -6.52
N LEU A 43 5.89 -15.68 -5.62
CA LEU A 43 6.85 -15.86 -4.54
C LEU A 43 6.37 -16.84 -3.47
N GLN A 44 5.07 -16.95 -3.28
CA GLN A 44 4.47 -17.88 -2.30
C GLN A 44 4.35 -19.29 -2.85
N ALA A 45 4.41 -19.48 -4.16
CA ALA A 45 4.32 -20.78 -4.79
C ALA A 45 5.57 -21.62 -4.48
N ASP A 46 5.38 -22.92 -4.32
CA ASP A 46 6.50 -23.85 -4.12
C ASP A 46 7.37 -23.88 -5.37
N CYS A 47 8.67 -23.67 -5.17
CA CYS A 47 9.63 -23.66 -6.25
C CYS A 47 10.94 -24.27 -5.77
N THR A 48 11.42 -25.26 -6.49
CA THR A 48 12.69 -25.93 -6.17
C THR A 48 13.90 -25.27 -6.82
N ASP A 49 13.66 -24.37 -7.78
CA ASP A 49 14.74 -23.62 -8.44
C ASP A 49 15.00 -22.31 -7.70
N GLU A 50 16.03 -22.34 -6.84
CA GLU A 50 16.38 -21.18 -6.01
C GLU A 50 16.80 -19.96 -6.84
N LYS A 51 17.46 -20.16 -7.97
CA LYS A 51 17.90 -19.06 -8.83
C LYS A 51 16.71 -18.36 -9.45
N TYR A 52 15.71 -19.12 -9.90
CA TYR A 52 14.49 -18.57 -10.45
C TYR A 52 13.73 -17.78 -9.40
N LYS A 53 13.61 -18.34 -8.21
CA LYS A 53 12.92 -17.69 -7.08
C LYS A 53 13.61 -16.39 -6.69
N GLN A 54 14.94 -16.38 -6.63
CA GLN A 54 15.71 -15.16 -6.36
C GLN A 54 15.49 -14.11 -7.44
N GLY A 55 15.41 -14.51 -8.70
CA GLY A 55 15.12 -13.59 -9.81
C GLY A 55 13.76 -12.92 -9.66
N VAL A 56 12.73 -13.67 -9.31
CA VAL A 56 11.39 -13.14 -9.09
C VAL A 56 11.38 -12.19 -7.87
N GLN A 57 12.10 -12.56 -6.81
CA GLN A 57 12.24 -11.70 -5.63
C GLN A 57 12.90 -10.37 -5.97
N MET A 58 13.91 -10.39 -6.82
CA MET A 58 14.58 -9.16 -7.27
C MET A 58 13.64 -8.26 -8.07
N ILE A 59 12.79 -8.84 -8.92
CA ILE A 59 11.77 -8.08 -9.66
C ILE A 59 10.80 -7.42 -8.69
N TYR A 60 10.30 -8.16 -7.72
CA TYR A 60 9.39 -7.64 -6.70
C TYR A 60 10.04 -6.49 -5.93
N ASP A 61 11.27 -6.69 -5.44
CA ASP A 61 11.98 -5.68 -4.66
C ASP A 61 12.24 -4.41 -5.47
N SER A 62 12.59 -4.56 -6.75
CA SER A 62 12.82 -3.44 -7.66
C SER A 62 11.53 -2.64 -7.87
N PHE A 63 10.41 -3.32 -8.04
CA PHE A 63 9.11 -2.67 -8.20
C PHE A 63 8.74 -1.89 -6.94
N MET A 64 8.91 -2.50 -5.75
CA MET A 64 8.64 -1.84 -4.49
C MET A 64 9.52 -0.61 -4.27
N ALA A 65 10.80 -0.70 -4.65
CA ALA A 65 11.71 0.45 -4.58
C ALA A 65 11.26 1.59 -5.49
N THR A 66 10.78 1.26 -6.68
CA THR A 66 10.24 2.25 -7.61
C THR A 66 8.99 2.93 -7.06
N LEU A 67 8.08 2.16 -6.48
CA LEU A 67 6.89 2.70 -5.83
C LEU A 67 7.27 3.66 -4.70
N LYS A 68 8.27 3.30 -3.91
CA LYS A 68 8.76 4.15 -2.82
C LYS A 68 9.29 5.48 -3.33
N LYS A 69 9.99 5.49 -4.46
CA LYS A 69 10.45 6.73 -5.10
C LYS A 69 9.29 7.64 -5.50
N LEU A 70 8.17 7.05 -5.89
CA LEU A 70 6.95 7.79 -6.24
C LEU A 70 6.17 8.26 -5.02
N GLY A 71 6.61 7.91 -3.82
CA GLY A 71 5.92 8.25 -2.58
C GLY A 71 4.86 7.23 -2.16
N VAL A 72 4.81 6.10 -2.84
CA VAL A 72 3.84 5.03 -2.52
C VAL A 72 4.47 4.07 -1.51
N THR A 73 3.74 3.81 -0.44
CA THR A 73 4.16 2.89 0.62
C THR A 73 3.09 1.85 0.87
N GLU A 74 3.52 0.70 1.37
CA GLU A 74 2.62 -0.37 1.78
C GLU A 74 1.97 -0.01 3.12
N ILE A 75 0.69 -0.33 3.24
CA ILE A 75 -0.05 -0.17 4.50
C ILE A 75 0.33 -1.34 5.42
N GLU A 76 0.77 -1.03 6.64
CA GLU A 76 1.04 -2.05 7.64
C GLU A 76 -0.24 -2.80 7.99
N SER A 77 -0.19 -4.12 7.95
CA SER A 77 -1.37 -4.95 8.14
C SER A 77 -1.14 -6.08 9.12
N ASP A 78 -0.28 -7.04 8.83
CA ASP A 78 -0.08 -8.20 9.69
C ASP A 78 0.36 -7.79 11.10
N GLY A 79 -0.42 -8.21 12.10
CA GLY A 79 -0.13 -7.91 13.50
C GLY A 79 -0.48 -6.50 13.94
N ALA A 80 -0.91 -5.63 13.03
CA ALA A 80 -1.31 -4.27 13.36
C ALA A 80 -2.74 -4.25 13.91
N ASP A 81 -3.09 -3.18 14.62
CA ASP A 81 -4.46 -2.95 15.01
C ASP A 81 -5.32 -2.71 13.77
N PHE A 82 -6.51 -3.30 13.74
CA PHE A 82 -7.42 -3.08 12.64
C PHE A 82 -7.86 -1.61 12.60
N ASP A 83 -7.65 -0.97 11.47
CA ASP A 83 -8.04 0.42 11.22
C ASP A 83 -8.95 0.48 9.99
N PRO A 84 -10.25 0.84 10.17
CA PRO A 84 -11.17 0.90 9.03
C PRO A 84 -10.77 1.87 7.94
N GLN A 85 -9.89 2.83 8.24
CA GLN A 85 -9.41 3.80 7.26
C GLN A 85 -8.29 3.26 6.37
N LEU A 86 -7.67 2.14 6.77
CA LEU A 86 -6.54 1.53 6.06
C LEU A 86 -6.84 0.10 5.62
N HIS A 87 -7.70 -0.59 6.34
CA HIS A 87 -7.95 -2.01 6.16
C HIS A 87 -9.41 -2.27 5.83
N GLN A 88 -9.63 -3.31 5.03
CA GLN A 88 -10.96 -3.86 4.77
C GLN A 88 -11.01 -5.25 5.35
N ALA A 89 -11.86 -5.45 6.36
CA ALA A 89 -12.05 -6.76 6.97
C ALA A 89 -12.94 -7.61 6.06
N VAL A 90 -12.38 -8.67 5.51
CA VAL A 90 -13.12 -9.61 4.65
C VAL A 90 -13.47 -10.88 5.38
N GLN A 91 -12.85 -11.13 6.55
CA GLN A 91 -13.09 -12.32 7.35
C GLN A 91 -12.75 -12.04 8.82
N ARG A 92 -13.47 -12.71 9.73
CA ARG A 92 -13.10 -12.75 11.13
C ARG A 92 -12.65 -14.17 11.48
N VAL A 93 -11.59 -14.28 12.24
CA VAL A 93 -10.99 -15.57 12.57
C VAL A 93 -10.67 -15.64 14.06
N ASP A 94 -10.72 -16.85 14.60
CA ASP A 94 -10.16 -17.15 15.91
C ASP A 94 -8.79 -17.77 15.69
N GLU A 95 -7.75 -17.06 16.05
CA GLU A 95 -6.39 -17.53 15.86
C GLU A 95 -5.61 -17.41 17.15
N ASP A 96 -4.99 -18.50 17.56
CA ASP A 96 -4.20 -18.55 18.79
C ASP A 96 -2.96 -17.66 18.63
N GLY A 97 -2.70 -16.85 19.67
CA GLY A 97 -1.56 -15.96 19.69
C GLY A 97 -1.81 -14.59 19.05
N VAL A 98 -3.00 -14.34 18.52
CA VAL A 98 -3.37 -13.03 17.96
C VAL A 98 -4.43 -12.38 18.86
N GLU A 99 -4.13 -11.17 19.32
CA GLU A 99 -5.06 -10.41 20.15
C GLU A 99 -6.31 -10.02 19.38
N SER A 100 -7.43 -9.95 20.10
CA SER A 100 -8.70 -9.49 19.55
C SER A 100 -8.55 -8.08 18.95
N GLY A 101 -9.12 -7.89 17.77
CA GLY A 101 -9.08 -6.60 17.07
C GLY A 101 -7.82 -6.36 16.27
N LYS A 102 -6.88 -7.29 16.26
CA LYS A 102 -5.67 -7.19 15.43
C LYS A 102 -5.85 -7.93 14.12
N VAL A 103 -5.07 -7.51 13.14
CA VAL A 103 -5.03 -8.18 11.84
C VAL A 103 -4.28 -9.51 11.98
N ALA A 104 -4.98 -10.60 11.73
CA ALA A 104 -4.41 -11.94 11.82
C ALA A 104 -3.69 -12.33 10.53
N LYS A 105 -4.23 -11.91 9.38
CA LYS A 105 -3.68 -12.27 8.07
C LYS A 105 -4.05 -11.21 7.04
N THR A 106 -3.17 -10.99 6.09
CA THR A 106 -3.41 -10.11 4.94
C THR A 106 -3.60 -10.95 3.68
N PHE A 107 -4.76 -10.80 3.04
CA PHE A 107 -5.06 -11.49 1.78
C PHE A 107 -4.57 -10.71 0.58
N ALA A 108 -4.66 -9.38 0.62
CA ALA A 108 -4.14 -8.50 -0.42
C ALA A 108 -3.58 -7.26 0.25
N LYS A 109 -2.37 -6.91 -0.11
CA LYS A 109 -1.69 -5.76 0.47
C LYS A 109 -2.34 -4.46 0.05
N GLY A 110 -2.41 -3.51 0.97
CA GLY A 110 -2.86 -2.16 0.71
C GLY A 110 -1.70 -1.22 0.47
N TYR A 111 -1.98 -0.15 -0.24
CA TYR A 111 -0.97 0.85 -0.58
C TYR A 111 -1.54 2.25 -0.40
N LYS A 112 -0.67 3.17 -0.02
CA LYS A 112 -1.03 4.58 0.12
C LYS A 112 0.07 5.46 -0.44
N ILE A 113 -0.32 6.66 -0.88
CA ILE A 113 0.62 7.72 -1.25
C ILE A 113 0.37 8.89 -0.29
N ASN A 114 1.41 9.26 0.47
CA ASN A 114 1.27 10.21 1.58
C ASN A 114 0.16 9.71 2.52
N ASP A 115 -0.90 10.50 2.73
CA ASP A 115 -2.03 10.11 3.58
C ASP A 115 -3.23 9.57 2.77
N LYS A 116 -3.09 9.48 1.45
CA LYS A 116 -4.16 9.02 0.58
C LYS A 116 -4.05 7.52 0.34
N VAL A 117 -5.11 6.79 0.63
CA VAL A 117 -5.17 5.35 0.38
C VAL A 117 -5.42 5.12 -1.11
N ILE A 118 -4.54 4.33 -1.74
CA ILE A 118 -4.70 3.89 -3.12
C ILE A 118 -5.59 2.66 -3.16
N ARG A 119 -5.28 1.70 -2.28
CA ARG A 119 -6.05 0.46 -2.14
C ARG A 119 -5.99 0.01 -0.68
N PHE A 120 -7.12 -0.31 -0.10
CA PHE A 120 -7.20 -0.85 1.25
C PHE A 120 -6.57 -2.24 1.30
N ALA A 121 -5.91 -2.55 2.42
CA ALA A 121 -5.45 -3.91 2.66
C ALA A 121 -6.64 -4.79 2.99
N MET A 122 -6.76 -5.92 2.31
CA MET A 122 -7.82 -6.90 2.58
C MET A 122 -7.31 -7.88 3.63
N VAL A 123 -7.96 -7.90 4.79
CA VAL A 123 -7.43 -8.59 5.96
C VAL A 123 -8.46 -9.47 6.65
N ALA A 124 -7.96 -10.44 7.41
CA ALA A 124 -8.72 -11.18 8.40
C ALA A 124 -8.43 -10.58 9.78
N VAL A 125 -9.47 -10.31 10.54
CA VAL A 125 -9.36 -9.70 11.86
C VAL A 125 -9.58 -10.78 12.92
N ALA A 126 -8.76 -10.79 13.96
CA ALA A 126 -8.92 -11.70 15.09
C ALA A 126 -10.13 -11.30 15.95
N ASN A 127 -10.92 -12.28 16.32
CA ASN A 127 -12.06 -12.10 17.21
C ASN A 127 -11.65 -11.73 18.64
#